data_e42de1325faca882d8d88137453007e0
#
_entry.id   e42de1325faca882d8d88137453007e0
#
_cell.length_a   1.000
_cell.length_b   1.000
_cell.length_c   1.000
_cell.angle_alpha   90.00
_cell.angle_beta   90.00
_cell.angle_gamma   90.00
#
_symmetry.space_group_name_H-M   'P 1'
#
loop_
_entity.id
_entity.type
_entity.pdbx_description
1 polymer ?
#
loop_
_entity_poly.entity_id
_entity_poly.type
_entity_poly.pdbx_seq_one_letter_code
_entity_poly.pdbx_strand_id
1 'polypeptide(L)'
;KEDWIVSSDEESPIYYEKLREKYTDQISSAFKIKNKSERSAAISVIKEDIVNFYSEADDIQLGKVLGAFKNLEKDIVRENILSNQPRIDGRDTDTVRPIFIETDVLPSAHGSSLFTRGETQAIVVATLGSSRDAQRIEAIEGQSTDNFMLHYNLSLIHI
;
A
#
# COMPACT_ATOMS: atom_id res chain seq x y z
N LYS A 1 29.92 -12.90 21.11
CA LYS A 1 28.94 -12.16 20.31
C LYS A 1 27.77 -11.89 21.25
N GLU A 2 27.55 -10.64 21.60
CA GLU A 2 26.37 -10.28 22.39
C GLU A 2 25.11 -10.57 21.55
N ASP A 3 24.13 -11.19 22.19
CA ASP A 3 22.84 -11.48 21.54
C ASP A 3 22.12 -10.16 21.26
N TRP A 4 21.52 -10.08 20.10
CA TRP A 4 20.75 -8.91 19.69
C TRP A 4 19.52 -8.78 20.58
N ILE A 5 19.49 -7.76 21.44
CA ILE A 5 18.33 -7.44 22.25
C ILE A 5 17.34 -6.72 21.34
N VAL A 6 16.29 -7.43 20.93
CA VAL A 6 15.14 -6.80 20.27
C VAL A 6 14.43 -5.98 21.34
N SER A 7 14.44 -4.65 21.20
CA SER A 7 13.67 -3.77 22.09
C SER A 7 12.19 -4.16 22.00
N SER A 8 11.61 -4.58 23.13
CA SER A 8 10.18 -4.79 23.24
C SER A 8 9.47 -3.45 23.07
N ASP A 9 8.53 -3.34 22.13
CA ASP A 9 7.72 -2.15 21.89
C ASP A 9 6.64 -1.94 22.99
N GLU A 10 7.05 -1.96 24.26
CA GLU A 10 6.12 -1.86 25.40
C GLU A 10 5.38 -0.50 25.50
N GLU A 11 5.91 0.55 24.86
CA GLU A 11 5.26 1.87 24.84
C GLU A 11 4.23 2.06 23.74
N SER A 12 4.22 1.21 22.71
CA SER A 12 3.30 1.28 21.59
C SER A 12 1.82 1.20 22.02
N PRO A 13 1.41 0.36 22.99
CA PRO A 13 0.04 0.28 23.47
C PRO A 13 -0.46 1.58 24.13
N ILE A 14 0.41 2.29 24.84
CA ILE A 14 0.04 3.54 25.57
C ILE A 14 -0.30 4.65 24.56
N TYR A 15 0.49 4.81 23.51
CA TYR A 15 0.22 5.78 22.45
C TYR A 15 -1.04 5.40 21.67
N TYR A 16 -1.24 4.12 21.41
CA TYR A 16 -2.42 3.62 20.72
C TYR A 16 -3.72 4.01 21.45
N GLU A 17 -3.83 3.74 22.74
CA GLU A 17 -5.03 4.07 23.51
C GLU A 17 -5.29 5.59 23.56
N LYS A 18 -4.24 6.41 23.77
CA LYS A 18 -4.36 7.87 23.75
C LYS A 18 -4.86 8.41 22.40
N LEU A 19 -4.33 7.85 21.31
CA LEU A 19 -4.75 8.23 19.96
C LEU A 19 -6.17 7.76 19.67
N ARG A 20 -6.52 6.57 20.13
CA ARG A 20 -7.86 5.99 19.98
C ARG A 20 -8.91 6.86 20.64
N GLU A 21 -8.70 7.26 21.89
CA GLU A 21 -9.65 8.13 22.61
C GLU A 21 -9.86 9.48 21.91
N LYS A 22 -8.80 10.08 21.37
CA LYS A 22 -8.84 11.43 20.83
C LYS A 22 -9.24 11.49 19.35
N TYR A 23 -8.78 10.54 18.52
CA TYR A 23 -8.83 10.67 17.06
C TYR A 23 -9.73 9.67 16.34
N THR A 24 -10.35 8.69 17.03
CA THR A 24 -11.18 7.67 16.37
C THR A 24 -12.30 8.27 15.53
N ASP A 25 -13.03 9.26 16.06
CA ASP A 25 -14.16 9.86 15.35
C ASP A 25 -13.72 10.66 14.11
N GLN A 26 -12.59 11.35 14.21
CA GLN A 26 -12.03 12.12 13.11
C GLN A 26 -11.54 11.20 11.99
N ILE A 27 -10.81 10.12 12.33
CA ILE A 27 -10.32 9.13 11.38
C ILE A 27 -11.50 8.40 10.73
N SER A 28 -12.51 7.98 11.51
CA SER A 28 -13.72 7.34 10.98
C SER A 28 -14.48 8.25 10.02
N SER A 29 -14.55 9.55 10.31
CA SER A 29 -15.17 10.53 9.43
C SER A 29 -14.37 10.73 8.13
N ALA A 30 -13.04 10.75 8.22
CA ALA A 30 -12.18 10.84 7.06
C ALA A 30 -12.33 9.61 6.15
N PHE A 31 -12.46 8.40 6.72
CA PHE A 31 -12.66 7.17 5.93
C PHE A 31 -14.04 7.06 5.27
N LYS A 32 -15.02 7.90 5.60
CA LYS A 32 -16.29 8.01 4.87
C LYS A 32 -16.18 8.80 3.55
N ILE A 33 -15.09 9.52 3.35
CA ILE A 33 -14.81 10.26 2.12
C ILE A 33 -14.45 9.27 1.01
N LYS A 34 -15.27 9.18 -0.04
CA LYS A 34 -15.06 8.22 -1.15
C LYS A 34 -13.89 8.63 -2.04
N ASN A 35 -13.73 9.92 -2.29
CA ASN A 35 -12.62 10.43 -3.11
C ASN A 35 -11.29 10.19 -2.41
N LYS A 36 -10.35 9.53 -3.10
CA LYS A 36 -9.05 9.15 -2.55
C LYS A 36 -8.20 10.35 -2.17
N SER A 37 -8.15 11.38 -3.02
CA SER A 37 -7.33 12.58 -2.79
C SER A 37 -7.82 13.38 -1.58
N GLU A 38 -9.13 13.62 -1.51
CA GLU A 38 -9.76 14.34 -0.39
C GLU A 38 -9.60 13.58 0.94
N ARG A 39 -9.79 12.27 0.91
CA ARG A 39 -9.56 11.41 2.07
C ARG A 39 -8.11 11.46 2.54
N SER A 40 -7.16 11.37 1.61
CA SER A 40 -5.73 11.45 1.92
C SER A 40 -5.37 12.80 2.54
N ALA A 41 -5.93 13.89 2.02
CA ALA A 41 -5.75 15.22 2.58
C ALA A 41 -6.32 15.31 4.00
N ALA A 42 -7.54 14.79 4.24
CA ALA A 42 -8.14 14.77 5.58
C ALA A 42 -7.30 13.98 6.60
N ILE A 43 -6.78 12.81 6.20
CA ILE A 43 -5.88 12.01 7.05
C ILE A 43 -4.56 12.73 7.31
N SER A 44 -4.02 13.43 6.31
CA SER A 44 -2.78 14.22 6.48
C SER A 44 -2.95 15.33 7.51
N VAL A 45 -4.08 16.03 7.53
CA VAL A 45 -4.38 17.06 8.53
C VAL A 45 -4.40 16.47 9.94
N ILE A 46 -5.04 15.31 10.14
CA ILE A 46 -5.06 14.62 11.43
C ILE A 46 -3.63 14.22 11.85
N LYS A 47 -2.84 13.71 10.90
CA LYS A 47 -1.45 13.34 11.15
C LYS A 47 -0.59 14.54 11.55
N GLU A 48 -0.77 15.69 10.90
CA GLU A 48 -0.09 16.94 11.24
C GLU A 48 -0.46 17.42 12.65
N ASP A 49 -1.75 17.34 13.03
CA ASP A 49 -2.19 17.66 14.39
C ASP A 49 -1.51 16.75 15.44
N ILE A 50 -1.39 15.45 15.16
CA ILE A 50 -0.68 14.51 16.02
C ILE A 50 0.81 14.88 16.13
N VAL A 51 1.48 15.17 15.03
CA VAL A 51 2.89 15.58 15.03
C VAL A 51 3.09 16.84 15.83
N ASN A 52 2.21 17.84 15.67
CA ASN A 52 2.27 19.09 16.42
C ASN A 52 2.03 18.87 17.92
N PHE A 53 1.11 17.98 18.28
CA PHE A 53 0.83 17.65 19.68
C PHE A 53 2.02 16.96 20.36
N TYR A 54 2.82 16.19 19.61
CA TYR A 54 4.03 15.54 20.08
C TYR A 54 5.30 16.25 19.61
N SER A 55 5.26 17.56 19.36
CA SER A 55 6.39 18.33 18.82
C SER A 55 7.63 18.38 19.72
N GLU A 56 7.45 18.16 21.02
CA GLU A 56 8.56 18.08 22.03
C GLU A 56 9.13 16.65 22.16
N ALA A 57 8.54 15.65 21.49
CA ALA A 57 9.02 14.27 21.53
C ALA A 57 10.28 14.11 20.67
N ASP A 58 11.16 13.18 21.06
CA ASP A 58 12.27 12.79 20.20
C ASP A 58 11.80 12.00 18.96
N ASP A 59 12.69 11.85 17.96
CA ASP A 59 12.39 11.17 16.70
C ASP A 59 11.94 9.70 16.90
N ILE A 60 12.45 9.03 17.94
CA ILE A 60 12.10 7.65 18.27
C ILE A 60 10.69 7.58 18.81
N GLN A 61 10.32 8.48 19.70
CA GLN A 61 8.97 8.58 20.25
C GLN A 61 7.97 8.95 19.17
N LEU A 62 8.30 9.91 18.31
CA LEU A 62 7.47 10.28 17.17
C LEU A 62 7.25 9.12 16.22
N GLY A 63 8.28 8.32 15.95
CA GLY A 63 8.17 7.09 15.17
C GLY A 63 7.18 6.09 15.77
N LYS A 64 7.20 5.89 17.10
CA LYS A 64 6.25 5.02 17.82
C LYS A 64 4.82 5.55 17.77
N VAL A 65 4.63 6.86 17.94
CA VAL A 65 3.32 7.52 17.84
C VAL A 65 2.73 7.35 16.43
N LEU A 66 3.51 7.60 15.39
CA LEU A 66 3.05 7.43 14.01
C LEU A 66 2.78 5.96 13.66
N GLY A 67 3.54 5.03 14.23
CA GLY A 67 3.26 3.59 14.14
C GLY A 67 1.93 3.22 14.79
N ALA A 68 1.65 3.74 15.98
CA ALA A 68 0.38 3.55 16.68
C ALA A 68 -0.79 4.16 15.90
N PHE A 69 -0.63 5.35 15.32
CA PHE A 69 -1.62 5.97 14.45
C PHE A 69 -1.96 5.09 13.24
N LYS A 70 -0.95 4.55 12.55
CA LYS A 70 -1.14 3.65 11.42
C LYS A 70 -1.86 2.35 11.81
N ASN A 71 -1.61 1.83 13.00
CA ASN A 71 -2.34 0.68 13.51
C ASN A 71 -3.80 1.02 13.81
N LEU A 72 -4.06 2.20 14.39
CA LEU A 72 -5.42 2.68 14.64
C LEU A 72 -6.22 2.86 13.34
N GLU A 73 -5.64 3.45 12.29
CA GLU A 73 -6.25 3.54 10.97
C GLU A 73 -6.65 2.16 10.43
N LYS A 74 -5.72 1.21 10.53
CA LYS A 74 -5.94 -0.18 10.08
C LYS A 74 -7.07 -0.86 10.84
N ASP A 75 -7.13 -0.67 12.15
CA ASP A 75 -8.13 -1.32 13.00
C ASP A 75 -9.52 -0.73 12.76
N ILE A 76 -9.64 0.60 12.62
CA ILE A 76 -10.90 1.27 12.26
C ILE A 76 -11.44 0.74 10.91
N VAL A 77 -10.60 0.65 9.89
CA VAL A 77 -11.01 0.13 8.57
C VAL A 77 -11.42 -1.34 8.67
N ARG A 78 -10.67 -2.14 9.42
CA ARG A 78 -10.99 -3.56 9.63
C ARG A 78 -12.31 -3.74 10.38
N GLU A 79 -12.55 -2.98 11.44
CA GLU A 79 -13.78 -3.02 12.22
C GLU A 79 -15.01 -2.65 11.37
N ASN A 80 -14.89 -1.63 10.53
CA ASN A 80 -15.93 -1.26 9.57
C ASN A 80 -16.28 -2.42 8.64
N ILE A 81 -15.28 -3.13 8.09
CA ILE A 81 -15.51 -4.28 7.21
C ILE A 81 -16.15 -5.43 7.98
N LEU A 82 -15.68 -5.74 9.18
CA LEU A 82 -16.24 -6.80 10.03
C LEU A 82 -17.68 -6.51 10.48
N SER A 83 -18.04 -5.22 10.58
CA SER A 83 -19.39 -4.76 10.88
C SER A 83 -20.30 -4.65 9.64
N ASN A 84 -19.89 -5.26 8.51
CA ASN A 84 -20.61 -5.21 7.23
C ASN A 84 -20.85 -3.79 6.69
N GLN A 85 -20.01 -2.83 7.07
CA GLN A 85 -20.05 -1.51 6.47
C GLN A 85 -19.44 -1.56 5.04
N PRO A 86 -19.89 -0.69 4.13
CA PRO A 86 -19.28 -0.58 2.81
C PRO A 86 -17.78 -0.31 2.89
N ARG A 87 -17.05 -0.80 1.90
CA ARG A 87 -15.63 -0.46 1.74
C ARG A 87 -15.46 1.06 1.56
N ILE A 88 -14.26 1.57 1.77
CA ILE A 88 -13.93 3.00 1.67
C ILE A 88 -14.37 3.63 0.35
N ASP A 89 -14.33 2.88 -0.74
CA ASP A 89 -14.79 3.30 -2.08
C ASP A 89 -16.30 3.13 -2.30
N GLY A 90 -17.04 2.72 -1.28
CA GLY A 90 -18.49 2.57 -1.28
C GLY A 90 -19.00 1.24 -1.84
N ARG A 91 -18.12 0.32 -2.25
CA ARG A 91 -18.51 -1.04 -2.64
C ARG A 91 -18.87 -1.89 -1.42
N ASP A 92 -19.67 -2.91 -1.62
CA ASP A 92 -19.86 -3.98 -0.65
C ASP A 92 -18.62 -4.91 -0.58
N THR A 93 -18.68 -5.91 0.26
CA THR A 93 -17.57 -6.87 0.45
C THR A 93 -17.40 -7.84 -0.71
N ASP A 94 -18.44 -8.06 -1.52
CA ASP A 94 -18.49 -9.07 -2.58
C ASP A 94 -18.23 -8.47 -3.97
N THR A 95 -18.45 -7.17 -4.14
CA THR A 95 -18.25 -6.49 -5.42
C THR A 95 -16.78 -6.29 -5.75
N VAL A 96 -16.31 -6.84 -6.85
CA VAL A 96 -14.99 -6.60 -7.43
C VAL A 96 -14.98 -5.27 -8.17
N ARG A 97 -13.84 -4.57 -8.20
CA ARG A 97 -13.69 -3.38 -9.04
C ARG A 97 -13.92 -3.73 -10.52
N PRO A 98 -14.55 -2.84 -11.31
CA PRO A 98 -14.73 -3.09 -12.74
C PRO A 98 -13.36 -3.29 -13.40
N ILE A 99 -13.27 -4.36 -14.18
CA ILE A 99 -12.10 -4.72 -14.96
C ILE A 99 -12.45 -4.54 -16.43
N PHE A 100 -11.59 -3.83 -17.16
CA PHE A 100 -11.64 -3.68 -18.60
C PHE A 100 -10.29 -4.10 -19.19
N ILE A 101 -10.32 -4.88 -20.26
CA ILE A 101 -9.12 -5.39 -20.93
C ILE A 101 -9.28 -5.16 -22.43
N GLU A 102 -8.26 -4.54 -23.01
CA GLU A 102 -8.12 -4.38 -24.46
C GLU A 102 -6.82 -5.06 -24.91
N THR A 103 -6.90 -5.92 -25.89
CA THR A 103 -5.73 -6.66 -26.43
C THR A 103 -5.25 -5.99 -27.72
N ASP A 104 -4.01 -6.30 -28.11
CA ASP A 104 -3.36 -5.82 -29.35
C ASP A 104 -3.24 -4.29 -29.45
N VAL A 105 -3.04 -3.62 -28.32
CA VAL A 105 -2.89 -2.15 -28.26
C VAL A 105 -1.57 -1.65 -28.85
N LEU A 106 -0.55 -2.52 -28.93
CA LEU A 106 0.77 -2.19 -29.50
C LEU A 106 1.05 -3.05 -30.74
N PRO A 107 1.04 -2.47 -31.94
CA PRO A 107 1.10 -3.24 -33.18
C PRO A 107 2.47 -3.89 -33.45
N SER A 108 3.53 -3.48 -32.76
CA SER A 108 4.90 -3.99 -32.94
C SER A 108 5.34 -4.97 -31.86
N ALA A 109 4.45 -5.32 -30.92
CA ALA A 109 4.74 -6.29 -29.86
C ALA A 109 4.19 -7.68 -30.24
N HIS A 110 4.80 -8.75 -29.72
CA HIS A 110 4.29 -10.12 -29.92
C HIS A 110 2.94 -10.33 -29.23
N GLY A 111 2.72 -9.64 -28.11
CA GLY A 111 1.44 -9.56 -27.45
C GLY A 111 1.38 -8.31 -26.59
N SER A 112 0.22 -7.67 -26.52
CA SER A 112 0.02 -6.50 -25.67
C SER A 112 -1.42 -6.44 -25.18
N SER A 113 -1.58 -5.85 -24.00
CA SER A 113 -2.89 -5.64 -23.40
C SER A 113 -2.89 -4.37 -22.56
N LEU A 114 -3.95 -3.59 -22.67
CA LEU A 114 -4.27 -2.53 -21.73
C LEU A 114 -5.22 -3.11 -20.68
N PHE A 115 -4.76 -3.18 -19.45
CA PHE A 115 -5.54 -3.66 -18.33
C PHE A 115 -5.97 -2.48 -17.46
N THR A 116 -7.25 -2.33 -17.24
CA THR A 116 -7.83 -1.29 -16.39
C THR A 116 -8.63 -1.93 -15.26
N ARG A 117 -8.35 -1.53 -14.02
CA ARG A 117 -9.10 -1.93 -12.83
C ARG A 117 -9.47 -0.71 -12.02
N GLY A 118 -10.72 -0.27 -12.17
CA GLY A 118 -11.16 1.00 -11.59
C GLY A 118 -10.36 2.16 -12.17
N GLU A 119 -9.64 2.90 -11.34
CA GLU A 119 -8.82 4.06 -11.73
C GLU A 119 -7.36 3.69 -12.09
N THR A 120 -6.98 2.43 -11.94
CA THR A 120 -5.60 1.97 -12.18
C THR A 120 -5.51 1.33 -13.57
N GLN A 121 -4.51 1.75 -14.36
CA GLN A 121 -4.21 1.17 -15.67
C GLN A 121 -2.79 0.62 -15.70
N ALA A 122 -2.61 -0.46 -16.46
CA ALA A 122 -1.31 -1.03 -16.77
C ALA A 122 -1.27 -1.48 -18.23
N ILE A 123 -0.19 -1.17 -18.92
CA ILE A 123 0.12 -1.78 -20.23
C ILE A 123 0.98 -3.01 -19.96
N VAL A 124 0.49 -4.16 -20.39
CA VAL A 124 1.22 -5.43 -20.28
C VAL A 124 1.71 -5.80 -21.67
N VAL A 125 2.98 -6.10 -21.80
CA VAL A 125 3.60 -6.46 -23.07
C VAL A 125 4.29 -7.81 -22.92
N ALA A 126 4.05 -8.70 -23.85
CA ALA A 126 4.74 -9.99 -23.95
C ALA A 126 5.65 -10.01 -25.19
N THR A 127 6.89 -10.44 -24.99
CA THR A 127 7.87 -10.62 -26.07
C THR A 127 8.39 -12.06 -26.02
N LEU A 128 8.33 -12.75 -27.15
CA LEU A 128 8.89 -14.07 -27.29
C LEU A 128 10.30 -13.97 -27.91
N GLY A 129 11.25 -14.61 -27.28
CA GLY A 129 12.64 -14.68 -27.73
C GLY A 129 13.07 -16.12 -28.06
N SER A 130 14.25 -16.24 -28.60
CA SER A 130 14.94 -17.53 -28.80
C SER A 130 15.74 -17.89 -27.54
N SER A 131 16.29 -19.12 -27.49
CA SER A 131 17.17 -19.53 -26.41
C SER A 131 18.45 -18.68 -26.28
N ARG A 132 18.80 -17.89 -27.29
CA ARG A 132 19.94 -16.96 -27.26
C ARG A 132 19.63 -15.68 -26.48
N ASP A 133 18.35 -15.37 -26.32
CA ASP A 133 17.86 -14.18 -25.63
C ASP A 133 17.65 -14.45 -24.14
N ALA A 134 17.92 -15.66 -23.67
CA ALA A 134 17.79 -16.04 -22.27
C ALA A 134 18.75 -15.24 -21.38
N GLN A 135 18.28 -14.86 -20.19
CA GLN A 135 19.06 -14.14 -19.21
C GLN A 135 20.16 -15.03 -18.61
N ARG A 136 21.41 -14.57 -18.68
CA ARG A 136 22.52 -15.20 -17.96
C ARG A 136 22.64 -14.60 -16.58
N ILE A 137 22.63 -15.46 -15.58
CA ILE A 137 22.78 -15.08 -14.17
C ILE A 137 24.13 -15.59 -13.69
N GLU A 138 24.97 -14.67 -13.22
CA GLU A 138 26.25 -14.99 -12.59
C GLU A 138 26.12 -14.79 -11.08
N ALA A 139 26.22 -15.86 -10.32
CA ALA A 139 26.16 -15.87 -8.87
C ALA A 139 27.40 -16.53 -8.28
N ILE A 140 27.57 -16.43 -6.96
CA ILE A 140 28.70 -17.07 -6.25
C ILE A 140 28.67 -18.58 -6.43
N GLU A 141 27.47 -19.17 -6.55
CA GLU A 141 27.25 -20.61 -6.74
C GLU A 141 27.54 -21.08 -8.18
N GLY A 142 27.78 -20.16 -9.11
CA GLY A 142 28.05 -20.45 -10.51
C GLY A 142 27.16 -19.65 -11.48
N GLN A 143 27.20 -20.08 -12.75
CA GLN A 143 26.42 -19.49 -13.82
C GLN A 143 25.15 -20.31 -14.07
N SER A 144 24.03 -19.63 -14.23
CA SER A 144 22.76 -20.23 -14.64
C SER A 144 22.11 -19.42 -15.76
N THR A 145 21.10 -20.00 -16.40
CA THR A 145 20.35 -19.34 -17.46
C THR A 145 18.87 -19.37 -17.12
N ASP A 146 18.19 -18.23 -17.19
CA ASP A 146 16.75 -18.13 -16.99
C ASP A 146 16.07 -17.76 -18.31
N ASN A 147 15.05 -18.53 -18.67
CA ASN A 147 14.27 -18.33 -19.91
C ASN A 147 13.04 -17.43 -19.68
N PHE A 148 12.79 -16.99 -18.45
CA PHE A 148 11.67 -16.13 -18.13
C PHE A 148 12.14 -14.86 -17.44
N MET A 149 11.71 -13.72 -17.96
CA MET A 149 11.96 -12.40 -17.36
C MET A 149 10.64 -11.67 -17.15
N LEU A 150 10.42 -11.18 -15.95
CA LEU A 150 9.29 -10.32 -15.63
C LEU A 150 9.79 -8.95 -15.15
N HIS A 151 9.46 -7.91 -15.88
CA HIS A 151 9.68 -6.53 -15.47
C HIS A 151 8.36 -5.93 -15.02
N TYR A 152 8.31 -5.46 -13.77
CA TYR A 152 7.14 -4.83 -13.19
C TYR A 152 7.46 -3.38 -12.84
N ASN A 153 7.08 -2.47 -13.73
CA ASN A 153 7.36 -1.04 -13.64
C ASN A 153 6.06 -0.25 -13.49
N LEU A 154 5.40 -0.37 -12.36
CA LEU A 154 4.26 0.48 -12.01
C LEU A 154 4.73 1.63 -11.13
N SER A 155 4.39 2.86 -11.54
CA SER A 155 4.63 4.03 -10.71
C SER A 155 3.68 4.03 -9.52
N LEU A 156 4.24 3.96 -8.31
CA LEU A 156 3.47 4.09 -7.08
C LEU A 156 3.07 5.55 -6.77
N ILE A 157 3.58 6.52 -7.53
CA ILE A 157 3.33 7.95 -7.31
C ILE A 157 1.91 8.33 -7.76
N HIS A 158 1.32 7.57 -8.66
CA HIS A 158 -0.01 7.84 -9.23
C HIS A 158 -1.08 6.82 -8.82
N ILE A 159 -0.79 6.02 -7.78
CA ILE A 159 -1.76 5.07 -7.24
C ILE A 159 -2.41 5.64 -5.99
#